data_43267ea100db4ca45d0d7e4b1d8c5bcc
#
_entry.id   43267ea100db4ca45d0d7e4b1d8c5bcc
#
_cell.length_a   1.000
_cell.length_b   1.000
_cell.length_c   1.000
_cell.angle_alpha   90.00
_cell.angle_beta   90.00
_cell.angle_gamma   90.00
#
_symmetry.space_group_name_H-M   'P 1'
#
loop_
_entity.id
_entity.type
_entity.pdbx_description
1 polymer ?
#
loop_
_entity_poly.entity_id
_entity_poly.type
_entity_poly.pdbx_seq_one_letter_code
_entity_poly.pdbx_strand_id
1 'polypeptide(L)'
;MKKAHLFLLSIAIISFISSCKKEETPEGPGMVAIEFDNRAGSADLELNTTWYKNANNDSMNFSLFKYYVSNFVFNKEDGSSYVVPKDECYFLIDEADETTQEVEFDNVPAGKYVSVTFTIGVDSLKSTAPQSERTGVLDITANADMYWTWNSGYIFVKTEGTFSQASGSDFFYHIGGFGGYYSATVNNLRTVTMALPGAPLNFGSNNHKHIHTYVDALKVVNGPNNISVPTTPMIMGGPDAPKIANNYKSMFVVDHVESE
;
A
#
# COMPACT_ATOMS: atom_id res chain seq x y z
N MET A 1 76.37 -31.59 37.57
CA MET A 1 75.54 -30.45 37.94
C MET A 1 74.71 -30.08 36.71
N LYS A 2 73.44 -30.49 36.66
CA LYS A 2 72.50 -30.16 35.54
C LYS A 2 71.54 -29.10 36.03
N LYS A 3 71.56 -27.94 35.39
CA LYS A 3 70.62 -26.78 35.68
C LYS A 3 69.32 -27.06 34.93
N ALA A 4 68.23 -27.20 35.66
CA ALA A 4 66.89 -27.26 35.11
C ALA A 4 66.37 -25.82 34.88
N HIS A 5 65.99 -25.48 33.66
CA HIS A 5 65.31 -24.23 33.33
C HIS A 5 63.80 -24.46 33.40
N LEU A 6 63.20 -23.78 34.36
CA LEU A 6 61.71 -23.72 34.53
C LEU A 6 61.12 -22.69 33.57
N PHE A 7 60.39 -23.15 32.58
CA PHE A 7 59.65 -22.24 31.65
C PHE A 7 58.27 -21.97 32.25
N LEU A 8 58.05 -20.72 32.70
CA LEU A 8 56.72 -20.26 33.11
C LEU A 8 55.92 -19.91 31.84
N LEU A 9 54.87 -20.68 31.57
CA LEU A 9 53.91 -20.43 30.51
C LEU A 9 52.79 -19.50 31.04
N SER A 10 52.84 -18.21 30.71
CA SER A 10 51.82 -17.26 31.05
C SER A 10 50.62 -17.42 30.11
N ILE A 11 49.53 -17.98 30.59
CA ILE A 11 48.25 -18.05 29.85
C ILE A 11 47.56 -16.72 30.00
N ALA A 12 47.54 -15.91 28.94
CA ALA A 12 46.73 -14.68 28.85
C ALA A 12 45.27 -15.09 28.58
N ILE A 13 44.40 -14.92 29.58
CA ILE A 13 42.96 -15.09 29.43
C ILE A 13 42.44 -13.83 28.73
N ILE A 14 42.14 -13.90 27.44
CA ILE A 14 41.45 -12.89 26.68
C ILE A 14 39.95 -12.98 27.01
N SER A 15 39.50 -12.15 27.93
CA SER A 15 38.07 -11.99 28.21
C SER A 15 37.40 -11.28 27.03
N PHE A 16 36.67 -12.02 26.19
CA PHE A 16 35.76 -11.45 25.23
C PHE A 16 34.61 -10.80 25.99
N ILE A 17 34.68 -9.48 26.15
CA ILE A 17 33.53 -8.70 26.58
C ILE A 17 32.58 -8.66 25.40
N SER A 18 31.63 -9.60 25.35
CA SER A 18 30.48 -9.50 24.45
C SER A 18 29.65 -8.30 24.90
N SER A 19 29.86 -7.16 24.25
CA SER A 19 29.02 -5.99 24.43
C SER A 19 27.65 -6.33 23.81
N CYS A 20 26.74 -6.84 24.65
CA CYS A 20 25.32 -6.81 24.29
C CYS A 20 24.97 -5.32 24.11
N LYS A 21 24.83 -4.86 22.86
CA LYS A 21 24.10 -3.62 22.59
C LYS A 21 22.72 -3.82 23.21
N LYS A 22 22.42 -3.07 24.27
CA LYS A 22 21.09 -3.01 24.84
C LYS A 22 20.22 -2.44 23.73
N GLU A 23 19.29 -3.25 23.24
CA GLU A 23 18.30 -2.81 22.26
C GLU A 23 17.58 -1.62 22.91
N GLU A 24 17.68 -0.46 22.30
CA GLU A 24 16.99 0.72 22.81
C GLU A 24 15.48 0.46 22.72
N THR A 25 14.82 0.53 23.86
CA THR A 25 13.36 0.43 23.90
C THR A 25 12.81 1.71 23.28
N PRO A 26 11.98 1.63 22.22
CA PRO A 26 11.41 2.84 21.63
C PRO A 26 10.57 3.59 22.66
N GLU A 27 10.78 4.91 22.75
CA GLU A 27 10.07 5.78 23.70
C GLU A 27 9.30 6.86 22.94
N GLY A 28 8.10 7.18 23.43
CA GLY A 28 7.22 8.20 22.85
C GLY A 28 6.67 7.85 21.46
N PRO A 29 5.64 8.56 21.00
CA PRO A 29 5.08 8.35 19.66
C PRO A 29 6.06 8.85 18.59
N GLY A 30 6.08 8.18 17.44
CA GLY A 30 6.88 8.52 16.27
C GLY A 30 6.03 8.88 15.07
N MET A 31 6.69 9.30 13.99
CA MET A 31 6.11 9.48 12.67
C MET A 31 6.38 8.24 11.81
N VAL A 32 5.43 7.86 11.00
CA VAL A 32 5.58 6.82 9.96
C VAL A 32 5.05 7.37 8.65
N ALA A 33 5.90 7.42 7.64
CA ALA A 33 5.51 7.70 6.27
C ALA A 33 5.39 6.40 5.47
N ILE A 34 4.46 6.32 4.55
CA ILE A 34 4.33 5.23 3.57
C ILE A 34 4.31 5.86 2.19
N GLU A 35 5.32 5.56 1.40
CA GLU A 35 5.39 5.92 0.00
C GLU A 35 4.75 4.80 -0.84
N PHE A 36 3.92 5.19 -1.79
CA PHE A 36 3.29 4.33 -2.78
C PHE A 36 3.92 4.60 -4.15
N ASP A 37 5.07 3.98 -4.42
CA ASP A 37 5.78 4.05 -5.70
C ASP A 37 5.02 3.21 -6.74
N ASN A 38 4.27 3.90 -7.62
CA ASN A 38 3.46 3.26 -8.63
C ASN A 38 4.31 2.78 -9.80
N ARG A 39 4.16 1.52 -10.16
CA ARG A 39 4.95 0.83 -11.18
C ARG A 39 4.08 0.07 -12.16
N ALA A 40 4.69 -0.29 -13.28
CA ALA A 40 4.15 -1.27 -14.22
C ALA A 40 5.15 -2.42 -14.38
N GLY A 41 4.97 -3.48 -13.60
CA GLY A 41 5.96 -4.54 -13.43
C GLY A 41 7.18 -4.05 -12.65
N SER A 42 8.35 -4.00 -13.29
CA SER A 42 9.59 -3.49 -12.68
C SER A 42 9.96 -2.08 -13.10
N ALA A 43 9.18 -1.46 -14.00
CA ALA A 43 9.42 -0.11 -14.49
C ALA A 43 8.53 0.89 -13.75
N ASP A 44 9.01 2.10 -13.60
CA ASP A 44 8.22 3.23 -13.16
C ASP A 44 6.97 3.43 -14.03
N LEU A 45 5.84 3.86 -13.43
CA LEU A 45 4.59 4.06 -14.15
C LEU A 45 4.54 5.47 -14.75
N GLU A 46 4.86 5.59 -16.03
CA GLU A 46 4.77 6.84 -16.77
C GLU A 46 3.44 6.93 -17.53
N LEU A 47 2.60 7.90 -17.17
CA LEU A 47 1.34 8.12 -17.85
C LEU A 47 1.53 8.70 -19.26
N ASN A 48 0.70 8.24 -20.20
CA ASN A 48 0.59 8.72 -21.59
C ASN A 48 1.80 8.50 -22.50
N THR A 49 2.95 8.09 -21.97
CA THR A 49 4.22 8.04 -22.70
C THR A 49 4.69 6.63 -22.98
N THR A 50 4.60 5.74 -21.98
CA THR A 50 5.24 4.43 -22.01
C THR A 50 4.24 3.29 -22.21
N TRP A 51 4.63 2.30 -23.00
CA TRP A 51 3.87 1.09 -23.24
C TRP A 51 4.41 -0.08 -22.42
N TYR A 52 3.54 -0.68 -21.61
CA TYR A 52 3.86 -1.81 -20.77
C TYR A 52 3.20 -3.09 -21.27
N LYS A 53 3.83 -4.23 -21.05
CA LYS A 53 3.25 -5.52 -21.37
C LYS A 53 2.74 -6.19 -20.11
N ASN A 54 1.47 -6.56 -20.13
CA ASN A 54 0.88 -7.37 -19.08
C ASN A 54 1.23 -8.87 -19.23
N ALA A 55 0.82 -9.72 -18.30
CA ALA A 55 1.11 -11.15 -18.34
C ALA A 55 0.45 -11.90 -19.53
N ASN A 56 -0.57 -11.31 -20.15
CA ASN A 56 -1.18 -11.82 -21.39
C ASN A 56 -0.44 -11.37 -22.66
N ASN A 57 0.65 -10.61 -22.49
CA ASN A 57 1.35 -9.94 -23.58
C ASN A 57 0.53 -8.84 -24.28
N ASP A 58 -0.57 -8.38 -23.66
CA ASP A 58 -1.28 -7.19 -24.13
C ASP A 58 -0.41 -5.97 -23.85
N SER A 59 -0.24 -5.08 -24.83
CA SER A 59 0.46 -3.81 -24.64
C SER A 59 -0.53 -2.76 -24.14
N MET A 60 -0.24 -2.13 -23.03
CA MET A 60 -1.06 -1.12 -22.36
C MET A 60 -0.26 0.17 -22.19
N ASN A 61 -0.90 1.31 -22.44
CA ASN A 61 -0.41 2.63 -22.08
C ASN A 61 -1.44 3.27 -21.15
N PHE A 62 -1.02 3.62 -19.95
CA PHE A 62 -1.90 4.19 -18.92
C PHE A 62 -2.02 5.70 -19.12
N SER A 63 -3.22 6.23 -19.08
CA SER A 63 -3.49 7.67 -19.05
C SER A 63 -3.94 8.16 -17.67
N LEU A 64 -4.37 7.24 -16.80
CA LEU A 64 -4.81 7.52 -15.45
C LEU A 64 -4.64 6.28 -14.56
N PHE A 65 -4.14 6.52 -13.34
CA PHE A 65 -4.10 5.53 -12.28
C PHE A 65 -4.31 6.22 -10.93
N LYS A 66 -5.47 5.96 -10.31
CA LYS A 66 -5.85 6.51 -8.98
C LYS A 66 -6.47 5.43 -8.12
N TYR A 67 -6.24 5.51 -6.81
CA TYR A 67 -6.90 4.60 -5.88
C TYR A 67 -7.00 5.18 -4.46
N TYR A 68 -8.06 4.77 -3.75
CA TYR A 68 -8.18 5.08 -2.33
C TYR A 68 -7.53 3.98 -1.48
N VAL A 69 -6.78 4.42 -0.47
CA VAL A 69 -6.32 3.59 0.64
C VAL A 69 -6.85 4.15 1.95
N SER A 70 -7.27 3.28 2.85
CA SER A 70 -7.93 3.69 4.08
C SER A 70 -7.79 2.69 5.22
N ASN A 71 -8.24 3.08 6.43
CA ASN A 71 -8.35 2.17 7.59
C ASN A 71 -7.03 1.50 7.96
N PHE A 72 -5.99 2.29 8.15
CA PHE A 72 -4.65 1.80 8.47
C PHE A 72 -4.59 1.23 9.89
N VAL A 73 -3.89 0.09 10.00
CA VAL A 73 -3.62 -0.60 11.26
C VAL A 73 -2.16 -1.04 11.27
N PHE A 74 -1.41 -0.56 12.23
CA PHE A 74 -0.03 -0.99 12.46
C PHE A 74 -0.02 -2.13 13.48
N ASN A 75 0.46 -3.31 13.07
CA ASN A 75 0.42 -4.54 13.87
C ASN A 75 1.76 -4.76 14.58
N LYS A 76 1.71 -5.01 15.89
CA LYS A 76 2.89 -5.22 16.73
C LYS A 76 3.26 -6.70 16.86
N GLU A 77 4.51 -6.94 17.25
CA GLU A 77 5.06 -8.27 17.49
C GLU A 77 4.32 -9.03 18.60
N ASP A 78 3.81 -8.33 19.62
CA ASP A 78 3.08 -8.91 20.75
C ASP A 78 1.61 -9.26 20.42
N GLY A 79 1.18 -9.06 19.18
CA GLY A 79 -0.18 -9.31 18.72
C GLY A 79 -1.15 -8.14 18.96
N SER A 80 -0.72 -7.07 19.63
CA SER A 80 -1.49 -5.83 19.72
C SER A 80 -1.39 -5.02 18.42
N SER A 81 -2.23 -3.98 18.28
CA SER A 81 -2.19 -3.13 17.11
C SER A 81 -2.54 -1.68 17.47
N TYR A 82 -2.05 -0.76 16.64
CA TYR A 82 -2.49 0.63 16.62
C TYR A 82 -3.39 0.85 15.41
N VAL A 83 -4.63 1.26 15.65
CA VAL A 83 -5.60 1.61 14.62
C VAL A 83 -5.57 3.11 14.43
N VAL A 84 -5.26 3.58 13.23
CA VAL A 84 -5.25 5.00 12.90
C VAL A 84 -6.68 5.57 13.04
N PRO A 85 -6.87 6.74 13.69
CA PRO A 85 -8.18 7.37 13.82
C PRO A 85 -8.89 7.54 12.47
N LYS A 86 -10.21 7.35 12.46
CA LYS A 86 -11.01 7.33 11.23
C LYS A 86 -10.95 8.62 10.42
N ASP A 87 -10.75 9.76 11.05
CA ASP A 87 -10.68 11.04 10.35
C ASP A 87 -9.28 11.35 9.79
N GLU A 88 -8.29 10.49 10.08
CA GLU A 88 -6.89 10.61 9.69
C GLU A 88 -6.43 9.46 8.77
N CYS A 89 -7.34 8.63 8.29
CA CYS A 89 -6.96 7.37 7.65
C CYS A 89 -7.53 7.14 6.24
N TYR A 90 -7.86 8.21 5.51
CA TYR A 90 -8.32 8.13 4.12
C TYR A 90 -7.40 8.95 3.22
N PHE A 91 -6.85 8.32 2.19
CA PHE A 91 -5.96 8.95 1.22
C PHE A 91 -6.36 8.56 -0.19
N LEU A 92 -6.23 9.51 -1.12
CA LEU A 92 -6.38 9.28 -2.56
C LEU A 92 -4.99 9.37 -3.17
N ILE A 93 -4.50 8.29 -3.70
CA ILE A 93 -3.23 8.24 -4.42
C ILE A 93 -3.52 8.46 -5.90
N ASP A 94 -2.84 9.43 -6.50
CA ASP A 94 -2.98 9.81 -7.90
C ASP A 94 -1.60 9.82 -8.56
N GLU A 95 -1.41 8.97 -9.56
CA GLU A 95 -0.15 8.92 -10.31
C GLU A 95 0.23 10.24 -10.98
N ALA A 96 -0.76 11.07 -11.30
CA ALA A 96 -0.51 12.37 -11.91
C ALA A 96 -0.11 13.47 -10.89
N ASP A 97 -0.14 13.18 -9.59
CA ASP A 97 0.20 14.11 -8.51
C ASP A 97 1.09 13.41 -7.47
N GLU A 98 2.42 13.55 -7.64
CA GLU A 98 3.44 12.96 -6.78
C GLU A 98 3.24 13.32 -5.29
N THR A 99 2.62 14.47 -4.99
CA THR A 99 2.38 14.90 -3.59
C THR A 99 1.36 14.01 -2.87
N THR A 100 0.61 13.20 -3.59
CA THR A 100 -0.37 12.26 -3.03
C THR A 100 0.22 10.87 -2.78
N GLN A 101 1.41 10.60 -3.31
CA GLN A 101 2.02 9.26 -3.28
C GLN A 101 2.70 8.94 -1.96
N GLU A 102 2.86 9.92 -1.08
CA GLU A 102 3.33 9.72 0.29
C GLU A 102 2.22 10.05 1.29
N VAL A 103 2.02 9.18 2.27
CA VAL A 103 1.06 9.39 3.35
C VAL A 103 1.77 9.29 4.70
N GLU A 104 1.51 10.27 5.55
CA GLU A 104 2.15 10.40 6.86
C GLU A 104 1.18 10.09 7.99
N PHE A 105 1.69 9.44 9.01
CA PHE A 105 0.99 9.12 10.25
C PHE A 105 1.76 9.65 11.43
N ASP A 106 1.26 10.73 12.00
CA ASP A 106 1.78 11.28 13.24
C ASP A 106 1.34 10.45 14.45
N ASN A 107 2.10 10.55 15.51
CA ASN A 107 1.73 9.99 16.81
C ASN A 107 1.51 8.46 16.83
N VAL A 108 2.17 7.71 15.96
CA VAL A 108 2.18 6.26 16.03
C VAL A 108 2.85 5.82 17.33
N PRO A 109 2.15 5.08 18.23
CA PRO A 109 2.69 4.74 19.54
C PRO A 109 3.99 3.94 19.46
N ALA A 110 4.91 4.18 20.36
CA ALA A 110 6.15 3.42 20.46
C ALA A 110 5.88 1.92 20.54
N GLY A 111 6.70 1.13 19.87
CA GLY A 111 6.57 -0.34 19.88
C GLY A 111 7.38 -1.03 18.80
N LYS A 112 7.32 -2.37 18.84
CA LYS A 112 7.90 -3.24 17.81
C LYS A 112 6.81 -3.66 16.84
N TYR A 113 6.92 -3.23 15.59
CA TYR A 113 5.93 -3.46 14.54
C TYR A 113 6.40 -4.50 13.53
N VAL A 114 5.46 -5.31 13.03
CA VAL A 114 5.75 -6.42 12.11
C VAL A 114 5.03 -6.29 10.77
N SER A 115 3.93 -5.55 10.72
CA SER A 115 3.17 -5.35 9.48
C SER A 115 2.27 -4.13 9.54
N VAL A 116 1.87 -3.66 8.36
CA VAL A 116 0.83 -2.65 8.18
C VAL A 116 -0.35 -3.27 7.44
N THR A 117 -1.55 -3.05 7.93
CA THR A 117 -2.80 -3.48 7.28
C THR A 117 -3.59 -2.25 6.88
N PHE A 118 -4.16 -2.23 5.68
CA PHE A 118 -5.05 -1.18 5.22
C PHE A 118 -6.13 -1.72 4.29
N THR A 119 -7.12 -0.90 3.98
CA THR A 119 -8.22 -1.21 3.06
C THR A 119 -8.04 -0.45 1.76
N ILE A 120 -8.18 -1.11 0.63
CA ILE A 120 -8.33 -0.47 -0.67
C ILE A 120 -9.80 -0.08 -0.82
N GLY A 121 -10.05 1.22 -0.96
CA GLY A 121 -11.37 1.82 -1.10
C GLY A 121 -11.85 2.62 0.12
N VAL A 122 -13.09 3.07 0.04
CA VAL A 122 -13.78 3.86 1.09
C VAL A 122 -14.88 2.99 1.70
N ASP A 123 -14.80 2.75 3.00
CA ASP A 123 -15.73 1.88 3.72
C ASP A 123 -17.18 2.45 3.78
N SER A 124 -18.10 1.62 4.25
CA SER A 124 -19.52 1.99 4.34
C SER A 124 -19.75 3.18 5.28
N LEU A 125 -18.94 3.32 6.35
CA LEU A 125 -19.09 4.41 7.31
C LEU A 125 -18.98 5.78 6.62
N LYS A 126 -17.91 6.02 5.86
CA LYS A 126 -17.72 7.27 5.11
C LYS A 126 -18.52 7.30 3.81
N SER A 127 -18.73 6.17 3.14
CA SER A 127 -19.57 6.12 1.94
C SER A 127 -21.04 6.47 2.19
N THR A 128 -21.56 6.22 3.40
CA THR A 128 -22.93 6.53 3.80
C THR A 128 -23.08 7.80 4.66
N ALA A 129 -21.97 8.43 5.05
CA ALA A 129 -21.97 9.65 5.83
C ALA A 129 -22.67 10.82 5.06
N PRO A 130 -23.22 11.80 5.76
CA PRO A 130 -23.68 13.04 5.13
C PRO A 130 -22.56 13.70 4.30
N GLN A 131 -22.93 14.37 3.21
CA GLN A 131 -21.94 15.02 2.34
C GLN A 131 -21.05 16.01 3.12
N SER A 132 -21.60 16.71 4.10
CA SER A 132 -20.85 17.65 4.95
C SER A 132 -19.75 17.01 5.80
N GLU A 133 -19.78 15.69 5.97
CA GLU A 133 -18.77 14.92 6.70
C GLU A 133 -17.75 14.23 5.79
N ARG A 134 -17.89 14.41 4.46
CA ARG A 134 -16.99 13.91 3.45
C ARG A 134 -16.08 15.05 2.99
N THR A 135 -15.01 15.26 3.72
CA THR A 135 -14.06 16.36 3.53
C THR A 135 -12.71 15.88 3.00
N GLY A 136 -11.84 16.79 2.58
CA GLY A 136 -10.53 16.46 2.04
C GLY A 136 -10.62 15.57 0.81
N VAL A 137 -9.89 14.47 0.79
CA VAL A 137 -9.89 13.53 -0.35
C VAL A 137 -11.24 12.85 -0.58
N LEU A 138 -12.15 12.89 0.40
CA LEU A 138 -13.51 12.34 0.32
C LEU A 138 -14.54 13.38 -0.16
N ASP A 139 -14.15 14.63 -0.39
CA ASP A 139 -15.09 15.64 -0.94
C ASP A 139 -15.45 15.26 -2.38
N ILE A 140 -16.73 14.89 -2.54
CA ILE A 140 -17.28 14.46 -3.83
C ILE A 140 -17.41 15.57 -4.86
N THR A 141 -17.19 16.84 -4.46
CA THR A 141 -17.14 17.97 -5.38
C THR A 141 -15.72 18.16 -5.90
N ALA A 142 -14.74 18.10 -5.02
CA ALA A 142 -13.32 18.23 -5.36
C ALA A 142 -12.80 17.01 -6.16
N ASN A 143 -13.27 15.82 -5.82
CA ASN A 143 -12.87 14.54 -6.43
C ASN A 143 -14.05 13.88 -7.16
N ALA A 144 -14.80 14.66 -7.95
CA ALA A 144 -16.00 14.20 -8.63
C ALA A 144 -15.75 13.04 -9.62
N ASP A 145 -14.55 12.96 -10.17
CA ASP A 145 -14.11 11.89 -11.06
C ASP A 145 -13.89 10.55 -10.36
N MET A 146 -13.79 10.55 -9.01
CA MET A 146 -13.66 9.37 -8.16
C MET A 146 -14.96 9.02 -7.42
N TYR A 147 -16.10 9.55 -7.85
CA TYR A 147 -17.39 9.30 -7.20
C TYR A 147 -18.52 9.09 -8.22
N TRP A 148 -19.34 8.07 -7.96
CA TRP A 148 -20.62 7.87 -8.67
C TRP A 148 -21.78 8.38 -7.84
N THR A 149 -22.69 9.12 -8.48
CA THR A 149 -23.91 9.62 -7.85
C THR A 149 -24.98 8.55 -7.63
N TRP A 150 -24.78 7.36 -8.21
CA TRP A 150 -25.65 6.21 -8.08
C TRP A 150 -25.17 5.30 -6.93
N ASN A 151 -25.80 4.17 -6.68
CA ASN A 151 -25.70 3.34 -5.48
C ASN A 151 -24.28 2.86 -5.08
N SER A 152 -23.32 2.91 -5.96
CA SER A 152 -21.96 2.39 -5.70
C SER A 152 -21.02 3.35 -4.96
N GLY A 153 -21.31 4.67 -4.93
CA GLY A 153 -20.50 5.66 -4.22
C GLY A 153 -19.09 5.86 -4.80
N TYR A 154 -18.06 5.79 -3.97
CA TYR A 154 -16.67 6.03 -4.39
C TYR A 154 -16.15 4.95 -5.34
N ILE A 155 -15.32 5.39 -6.30
CA ILE A 155 -14.49 4.51 -7.14
C ILE A 155 -13.22 4.21 -6.34
N PHE A 156 -12.97 2.97 -6.01
CA PHE A 156 -11.86 2.55 -5.15
C PHE A 156 -10.53 2.47 -5.89
N VAL A 157 -10.59 1.95 -7.12
CA VAL A 157 -9.48 1.92 -8.06
C VAL A 157 -10.00 2.36 -9.41
N LYS A 158 -9.36 3.35 -9.99
CA LYS A 158 -9.65 3.88 -11.31
C LYS A 158 -8.39 3.84 -12.14
N THR A 159 -8.45 3.13 -13.26
CA THR A 159 -7.36 3.09 -14.24
C THR A 159 -7.92 3.16 -15.64
N GLU A 160 -7.31 3.98 -16.46
CA GLU A 160 -7.70 4.25 -17.83
C GLU A 160 -6.46 4.26 -18.72
N GLY A 161 -6.69 4.05 -20.00
CA GLY A 161 -5.60 4.12 -20.97
C GLY A 161 -5.98 3.52 -22.30
N THR A 162 -4.96 3.22 -23.10
CA THR A 162 -5.10 2.58 -24.40
C THR A 162 -4.40 1.24 -24.42
N PHE A 163 -4.86 0.31 -25.23
CA PHE A 163 -4.16 -0.95 -25.48
C PHE A 163 -3.91 -1.14 -26.98
N SER A 164 -2.80 -1.80 -27.28
CA SER A 164 -2.42 -2.03 -28.68
C SER A 164 -3.26 -3.14 -29.31
N GLN A 165 -4.31 -2.72 -29.99
CA GLN A 165 -4.91 -3.47 -31.10
C GLN A 165 -5.13 -2.53 -32.28
N ALA A 166 -5.35 -3.06 -33.48
CA ALA A 166 -5.57 -2.25 -34.67
C ALA A 166 -6.64 -1.17 -34.39
N SER A 167 -6.24 0.11 -34.47
CA SER A 167 -7.06 1.32 -34.26
C SER A 167 -7.48 1.66 -32.82
N GLY A 168 -6.50 2.03 -31.97
CA GLY A 168 -6.71 2.84 -30.77
C GLY A 168 -7.91 2.44 -29.92
N SER A 169 -7.76 1.36 -29.15
CA SER A 169 -8.83 0.88 -28.29
C SER A 169 -8.52 1.29 -26.85
N ASP A 170 -9.45 1.98 -26.21
CA ASP A 170 -9.32 2.44 -24.84
C ASP A 170 -9.76 1.36 -23.86
N PHE A 171 -9.17 1.35 -22.66
CA PHE A 171 -9.65 0.57 -21.54
C PHE A 171 -10.03 1.48 -20.36
N PHE A 172 -11.07 1.05 -19.62
CA PHE A 172 -11.58 1.75 -18.45
C PHE A 172 -11.95 0.75 -17.37
N TYR A 173 -11.21 0.76 -16.27
CA TYR A 173 -11.51 -0.06 -15.09
C TYR A 173 -11.78 0.86 -13.91
N HIS A 174 -13.08 1.07 -13.62
CA HIS A 174 -13.54 1.86 -12.48
C HIS A 174 -14.20 0.92 -11.49
N ILE A 175 -13.52 0.60 -10.43
CA ILE A 175 -13.97 -0.40 -9.47
C ILE A 175 -14.32 0.27 -8.15
N GLY A 176 -15.58 0.19 -7.77
CA GLY A 176 -16.14 0.65 -6.51
C GLY A 176 -17.15 -0.34 -5.97
N GLY A 177 -17.91 0.07 -4.96
CA GLY A 177 -18.95 -0.75 -4.35
C GLY A 177 -18.56 -1.25 -2.96
N PHE A 178 -19.16 -0.63 -1.94
CA PHE A 178 -18.96 -0.96 -0.51
C PHE A 178 -20.05 -1.89 0.05
N GLY A 179 -20.91 -2.45 -0.79
CA GLY A 179 -22.07 -3.26 -0.37
C GLY A 179 -23.41 -2.56 -0.56
N GLY A 180 -23.41 -1.28 -1.00
CA GLY A 180 -24.58 -0.51 -1.41
C GLY A 180 -25.13 0.42 -0.35
N TYR A 181 -25.72 1.52 -0.78
CA TYR A 181 -26.32 2.55 0.05
C TYR A 181 -27.81 2.28 0.33
N TYR A 182 -28.61 2.08 -0.71
CA TYR A 182 -30.05 1.86 -0.62
C TYR A 182 -30.46 0.38 -0.80
N SER A 183 -29.63 -0.39 -1.49
CA SER A 183 -29.84 -1.81 -1.73
C SER A 183 -28.50 -2.53 -1.76
N ALA A 184 -28.52 -3.84 -1.50
CA ALA A 184 -27.31 -4.64 -1.52
C ALA A 184 -26.67 -4.62 -2.91
N THR A 185 -25.37 -4.31 -2.96
CA THR A 185 -24.52 -4.39 -4.15
C THR A 185 -23.28 -5.22 -3.85
N VAL A 186 -22.44 -5.39 -4.86
CA VAL A 186 -21.15 -6.07 -4.68
C VAL A 186 -20.28 -5.25 -3.71
N ASN A 187 -19.58 -5.94 -2.81
CA ASN A 187 -18.56 -5.36 -1.97
C ASN A 187 -17.17 -5.63 -2.56
N ASN A 188 -16.54 -4.58 -3.07
CA ASN A 188 -15.21 -4.62 -3.68
C ASN A 188 -14.11 -4.03 -2.77
N LEU A 189 -14.42 -3.70 -1.50
CA LEU A 189 -13.39 -3.39 -0.53
C LEU A 189 -12.45 -4.58 -0.35
N ARG A 190 -11.15 -4.33 -0.28
CA ARG A 190 -10.17 -5.38 -0.01
C ARG A 190 -9.18 -4.92 1.03
N THR A 191 -8.88 -5.80 1.97
CA THR A 191 -7.84 -5.58 2.98
C THR A 191 -6.53 -6.16 2.49
N VAL A 192 -5.46 -5.40 2.63
CA VAL A 192 -4.07 -5.77 2.37
C VAL A 192 -3.32 -5.74 3.69
N THR A 193 -2.48 -6.74 3.92
CA THR A 193 -1.51 -6.74 5.02
C THR A 193 -0.12 -6.91 4.42
N MET A 194 0.72 -5.92 4.63
CA MET A 194 2.10 -5.89 4.17
C MET A 194 3.02 -6.20 5.35
N ALA A 195 3.81 -7.27 5.25
CA ALA A 195 4.88 -7.54 6.21
C ALA A 195 6.01 -6.53 6.05
N LEU A 196 6.56 -6.05 7.14
CA LEU A 196 7.69 -5.12 7.13
C LEU A 196 9.00 -5.91 7.00
N PRO A 197 9.83 -5.66 5.97
CA PRO A 197 11.14 -6.29 5.85
C PRO A 197 12.02 -6.00 7.06
N GLY A 198 12.72 -7.02 7.56
CA GLY A 198 13.57 -6.91 8.75
C GLY A 198 12.81 -6.79 10.08
N ALA A 199 11.49 -7.00 10.08
CA ALA A 199 10.67 -6.97 11.30
C ALA A 199 11.13 -7.99 12.35
N PRO A 200 10.92 -7.68 13.67
CA PRO A 200 10.18 -6.52 14.17
C PRO A 200 11.00 -5.23 14.11
N LEU A 201 10.35 -4.12 13.72
CA LEU A 201 10.96 -2.81 13.62
C LEU A 201 10.54 -1.92 14.80
N ASN A 202 11.51 -1.20 15.38
CA ASN A 202 11.24 -0.27 16.45
C ASN A 202 10.70 1.05 15.89
N PHE A 203 9.49 1.45 16.28
CA PHE A 203 8.89 2.75 15.99
C PHE A 203 8.86 3.58 17.29
N GLY A 204 9.14 4.87 17.19
CA GLY A 204 9.12 5.79 18.34
C GLY A 204 9.62 7.18 17.96
N SER A 205 9.63 8.11 18.92
CA SER A 205 9.93 9.53 18.69
C SER A 205 11.33 9.82 18.13
N ASN A 206 12.29 8.94 18.38
CA ASN A 206 13.67 9.08 17.90
C ASN A 206 13.96 8.14 16.71
N ASN A 207 12.93 7.60 16.09
CA ASN A 207 13.09 6.60 15.06
C ASN A 207 11.88 6.63 14.10
N HIS A 208 11.83 7.72 13.33
CA HIS A 208 10.85 7.88 12.28
C HIS A 208 11.08 6.81 11.22
N LYS A 209 10.02 6.30 10.64
CA LYS A 209 10.07 5.24 9.63
C LYS A 209 9.46 5.71 8.34
N HIS A 210 10.18 5.47 7.25
CA HIS A 210 9.70 5.60 5.89
C HIS A 210 9.58 4.21 5.28
N ILE A 211 8.35 3.83 4.89
CA ILE A 211 8.02 2.53 4.31
C ILE A 211 7.86 2.72 2.81
N HIS A 212 8.82 2.28 2.03
CA HIS A 212 8.77 2.34 0.58
C HIS A 212 7.99 1.13 0.04
N THR A 213 6.89 1.40 -0.68
CA THR A 213 5.96 0.37 -1.17
C THR A 213 5.81 0.45 -2.68
N TYR A 214 6.19 -0.60 -3.41
CA TYR A 214 5.88 -0.75 -4.83
C TYR A 214 4.42 -1.09 -5.04
N VAL A 215 3.79 -0.42 -6.02
CA VAL A 215 2.40 -0.63 -6.40
C VAL A 215 2.31 -0.95 -7.88
N ASP A 216 2.22 -2.24 -8.22
CA ASP A 216 2.21 -2.70 -9.62
C ASP A 216 0.82 -2.56 -10.25
N ALA A 217 0.64 -1.53 -11.08
CA ALA A 217 -0.61 -1.23 -11.80
C ALA A 217 -1.05 -2.36 -12.76
N LEU A 218 -0.11 -3.15 -13.30
CA LEU A 218 -0.45 -4.29 -14.16
C LEU A 218 -1.20 -5.38 -13.39
N LYS A 219 -1.07 -5.44 -12.07
CA LYS A 219 -1.80 -6.38 -11.22
C LYS A 219 -3.31 -6.13 -11.23
N VAL A 220 -3.79 -4.96 -11.62
CA VAL A 220 -5.22 -4.71 -11.81
C VAL A 220 -5.83 -5.74 -12.76
N VAL A 221 -5.13 -6.08 -13.83
CA VAL A 221 -5.58 -7.06 -14.83
C VAL A 221 -4.92 -8.44 -14.69
N ASN A 222 -3.75 -8.53 -14.04
CA ASN A 222 -2.96 -9.76 -13.89
C ASN A 222 -2.61 -10.06 -12.43
N GLY A 223 -3.61 -10.29 -11.62
CA GLY A 223 -3.50 -10.80 -10.25
C GLY A 223 -3.92 -12.29 -10.19
N PRO A 224 -4.64 -12.67 -9.14
CA PRO A 224 -5.27 -14.01 -9.07
C PRO A 224 -6.21 -14.32 -10.23
N ASN A 225 -6.78 -13.29 -10.85
CA ASN A 225 -7.61 -13.41 -12.04
C ASN A 225 -6.87 -12.78 -13.23
N ASN A 226 -6.87 -13.49 -14.34
CA ASN A 226 -6.30 -13.00 -15.57
C ASN A 226 -7.39 -12.36 -16.43
N ILE A 227 -7.32 -11.04 -16.62
CA ILE A 227 -8.28 -10.26 -17.43
C ILE A 227 -7.60 -9.93 -18.76
N SER A 228 -8.20 -10.37 -19.85
CA SER A 228 -7.76 -9.98 -21.19
C SER A 228 -8.29 -8.59 -21.51
N VAL A 229 -7.42 -7.62 -21.61
CA VAL A 229 -7.78 -6.22 -21.89
C VAL A 229 -8.52 -6.09 -23.22
N PRO A 230 -8.07 -6.72 -24.32
CA PRO A 230 -8.78 -6.68 -25.59
C PRO A 230 -10.19 -7.27 -25.57
N THR A 231 -10.41 -8.28 -24.71
CA THR A 231 -11.72 -8.96 -24.63
C THR A 231 -12.66 -8.25 -23.66
N THR A 232 -12.12 -7.65 -22.61
CA THR A 232 -12.88 -6.98 -21.54
C THR A 232 -12.27 -5.61 -21.25
N PRO A 233 -12.34 -4.67 -22.19
CA PRO A 233 -11.67 -3.37 -22.03
C PRO A 233 -12.39 -2.43 -21.06
N MET A 234 -13.63 -2.72 -20.68
CA MET A 234 -14.39 -1.87 -19.78
C MET A 234 -15.03 -2.66 -18.64
N ILE A 235 -14.72 -2.29 -17.40
CA ILE A 235 -15.36 -2.80 -16.20
C ILE A 235 -15.66 -1.65 -15.26
N MET A 236 -16.94 -1.31 -15.07
CA MET A 236 -17.43 -0.29 -14.14
C MET A 236 -18.42 -0.88 -13.12
N GLY A 237 -18.48 -2.21 -13.01
CA GLY A 237 -19.40 -2.94 -12.17
C GLY A 237 -19.65 -4.35 -12.71
N GLY A 238 -20.77 -4.97 -12.30
CA GLY A 238 -21.15 -6.31 -12.75
C GLY A 238 -20.26 -7.43 -12.18
N PRO A 239 -20.33 -8.65 -12.77
CA PRO A 239 -19.71 -9.86 -12.22
C PRO A 239 -18.17 -9.86 -12.33
N ASP A 240 -17.59 -9.00 -13.15
CA ASP A 240 -16.13 -8.95 -13.36
C ASP A 240 -15.45 -7.97 -12.40
N ALA A 241 -16.17 -7.00 -11.83
CA ALA A 241 -15.62 -6.06 -10.86
C ALA A 241 -14.97 -6.75 -9.63
N PRO A 242 -15.56 -7.81 -9.02
CA PRO A 242 -14.90 -8.55 -7.95
C PRO A 242 -13.63 -9.28 -8.37
N LYS A 243 -13.46 -9.62 -9.64
CA LYS A 243 -12.23 -10.25 -10.14
C LYS A 243 -11.09 -9.24 -10.10
N ILE A 244 -11.34 -8.00 -10.57
CA ILE A 244 -10.37 -6.89 -10.46
C ILE A 244 -10.14 -6.54 -8.99
N ALA A 245 -11.18 -6.51 -8.16
CA ALA A 245 -11.03 -6.27 -6.72
C ALA A 245 -10.11 -7.30 -6.04
N ASN A 246 -10.18 -8.56 -6.44
CA ASN A 246 -9.24 -9.57 -5.94
C ASN A 246 -7.84 -9.38 -6.49
N ASN A 247 -7.71 -8.83 -7.70
CA ASN A 247 -6.43 -8.57 -8.34
C ASN A 247 -5.69 -7.40 -7.68
N TYR A 248 -6.32 -6.25 -7.47
CA TYR A 248 -5.63 -5.08 -6.92
C TYR A 248 -5.16 -5.29 -5.47
N LYS A 249 -5.67 -6.28 -4.78
CA LYS A 249 -5.14 -6.74 -3.51
C LYS A 249 -3.67 -7.18 -3.59
N SER A 250 -3.21 -7.61 -4.77
CA SER A 250 -1.84 -8.09 -4.99
C SER A 250 -0.90 -7.03 -5.60
N MET A 251 -1.34 -5.77 -5.72
CA MET A 251 -0.50 -4.70 -6.25
C MET A 251 0.66 -4.32 -5.31
N PHE A 252 0.46 -4.42 -4.00
CA PHE A 252 1.30 -3.80 -2.99
C PHE A 252 2.37 -4.75 -2.45
N VAL A 253 3.61 -4.28 -2.47
CA VAL A 253 4.78 -5.00 -1.91
C VAL A 253 5.70 -3.99 -1.25
N VAL A 254 6.00 -4.17 0.03
CA VAL A 254 7.04 -3.34 0.69
C VAL A 254 8.39 -3.72 0.12
N ASP A 255 9.11 -2.75 -0.41
CA ASP A 255 10.49 -2.92 -0.88
C ASP A 255 11.44 -2.87 0.30
N HIS A 256 11.44 -1.77 1.03
CA HIS A 256 12.29 -1.59 2.20
C HIS A 256 11.67 -0.61 3.22
N VAL A 257 12.31 -0.51 4.38
CA VAL A 257 11.95 0.45 5.43
C VAL A 257 13.21 1.18 5.86
N GLU A 258 13.18 2.49 5.79
CA GLU A 258 14.25 3.37 6.22
C GLU A 258 13.97 3.96 7.60
N SER A 259 15.03 4.48 8.23
CA SER A 259 14.97 5.26 9.48
C SER A 259 15.50 6.65 9.18
N GLU A 260 14.70 7.65 9.50
CA GLU A 260 15.07 9.06 9.39
C GLU A 260 15.44 9.66 10.75
#